data_59f184f3ab7b9baa47d22b26b5b28f59
#
_entry.id   59f184f3ab7b9baa47d22b26b5b28f59
#
_cell.length_a   1.000
_cell.length_b   1.000
_cell.length_c   1.000
_cell.angle_alpha   90.00
_cell.angle_beta   90.00
_cell.angle_gamma   90.00
#
_symmetry.space_group_name_H-M   'P 1'
#
loop_
_entity.id
_entity.type
_entity.pdbx_description
1 polymer ?
#
loop_
_entity_poly.entity_id
_entity_poly.type
_entity_poly.pdbx_seq_one_letter_code
_entity_poly.pdbx_strand_id
1 'polypeptide(L)'
;MFVGKCLQIIIAIVCVFAAQTSFAECSNDTLRIRHDHGTVKFSVELARSPQEHAVGLMNRESMPSGHGMPFLYPTPRPVHFWMRNTFIPLDILFIDATGVIAKVHHNATPLDETPIPSDAMVQYVLEINAGLAKKYKISKGAQIQHPLILTTPVWPCH
;
A
#
# COMPACT_ATOMS: atom_id res chain seq x y z
N MET A 1 -74.15 -5.64 32.70
CA MET A 1 -72.94 -5.39 33.43
C MET A 1 -71.84 -6.16 32.66
N PHE A 2 -71.22 -5.50 31.64
CA PHE A 2 -70.20 -6.11 30.78
C PHE A 2 -68.84 -5.46 31.07
N VAL A 3 -67.93 -6.28 31.57
CA VAL A 3 -66.54 -5.87 31.82
C VAL A 3 -65.75 -6.14 30.57
N GLY A 4 -65.37 -5.07 29.84
CA GLY A 4 -64.47 -5.14 28.69
C GLY A 4 -63.02 -5.34 29.12
N LYS A 5 -62.42 -6.47 28.70
CA LYS A 5 -60.96 -6.71 28.82
C LYS A 5 -60.25 -5.99 27.68
N CYS A 6 -59.54 -4.91 27.98
CA CYS A 6 -58.57 -4.30 27.10
C CYS A 6 -57.32 -5.20 27.01
N LEU A 7 -57.14 -5.83 25.84
CA LEU A 7 -55.93 -6.59 25.50
C LEU A 7 -54.89 -5.61 24.95
N GLN A 8 -53.91 -5.24 25.76
CA GLN A 8 -52.76 -4.43 25.31
C GLN A 8 -51.75 -5.32 24.59
N ILE A 9 -51.70 -5.16 23.27
CA ILE A 9 -50.65 -5.79 22.44
C ILE A 9 -49.40 -4.93 22.51
N ILE A 10 -48.38 -5.39 23.26
CA ILE A 10 -47.08 -4.79 23.29
C ILE A 10 -46.30 -5.28 22.05
N ILE A 11 -46.16 -4.43 21.03
CA ILE A 11 -45.32 -4.68 19.88
C ILE A 11 -43.90 -4.35 20.29
N ALA A 12 -43.07 -5.37 20.57
CA ALA A 12 -41.64 -5.23 20.77
C ALA A 12 -40.96 -4.99 19.41
N ILE A 13 -40.58 -3.75 19.13
CA ILE A 13 -39.78 -3.41 17.96
C ILE A 13 -38.34 -3.87 18.25
N VAL A 14 -37.95 -5.01 17.69
CA VAL A 14 -36.54 -5.48 17.69
C VAL A 14 -35.77 -4.68 16.65
N CYS A 15 -35.06 -3.65 17.08
CA CYS A 15 -34.09 -2.95 16.23
C CYS A 15 -32.89 -3.88 15.95
N VAL A 16 -32.90 -4.54 14.80
CA VAL A 16 -31.73 -5.25 14.30
C VAL A 16 -30.73 -4.20 13.81
N PHE A 17 -29.74 -3.86 14.64
CA PHE A 17 -28.57 -3.12 14.20
C PHE A 17 -27.77 -4.01 13.25
N ALA A 18 -27.99 -3.87 11.95
CA ALA A 18 -27.08 -4.40 10.95
C ALA A 18 -25.75 -3.66 11.10
N ALA A 19 -24.72 -4.31 11.66
CA ALA A 19 -23.37 -3.80 11.65
C ALA A 19 -22.94 -3.71 10.18
N GLN A 20 -22.98 -2.50 9.61
CA GLN A 20 -22.41 -2.24 8.30
C GLN A 20 -20.89 -2.33 8.46
N THR A 21 -20.31 -3.44 8.01
CA THR A 21 -18.88 -3.54 7.82
C THR A 21 -18.49 -2.55 6.71
N SER A 22 -18.05 -1.36 7.10
CA SER A 22 -17.46 -0.40 6.19
C SER A 22 -16.15 -1.01 5.68
N PHE A 23 -16.19 -1.63 4.52
CA PHE A 23 -14.97 -1.98 3.80
C PHE A 23 -14.33 -0.65 3.40
N ALA A 24 -13.12 -0.41 3.90
CA ALA A 24 -12.37 0.78 3.51
C ALA A 24 -12.10 0.70 2.00
N GLU A 25 -12.82 1.53 1.24
CA GLU A 25 -12.68 1.62 -0.21
C GLU A 25 -11.24 1.95 -0.59
N CYS A 26 -10.70 1.26 -1.59
CA CYS A 26 -9.39 1.57 -2.12
C CYS A 26 -9.40 2.94 -2.80
N SER A 27 -8.35 3.71 -2.59
CA SER A 27 -8.18 5.05 -3.15
C SER A 27 -6.85 5.11 -3.91
N ASN A 28 -6.79 5.94 -4.96
CA ASN A 28 -5.59 6.11 -5.79
C ASN A 28 -4.43 6.81 -5.07
N ASP A 29 -4.69 7.47 -3.96
CA ASP A 29 -3.73 8.20 -3.15
C ASP A 29 -3.30 7.44 -1.89
N THR A 30 -3.77 6.20 -1.75
CA THR A 30 -3.54 5.39 -0.55
C THR A 30 -3.14 3.97 -0.91
N LEU A 31 -1.94 3.56 -0.46
CA LEU A 31 -1.46 2.18 -0.54
C LEU A 31 -1.44 1.55 0.85
N ARG A 32 -1.97 0.33 0.96
CA ARG A 32 -1.97 -0.43 2.21
C ARG A 32 -1.04 -1.62 2.07
N ILE A 33 -0.30 -1.95 3.13
CA ILE A 33 0.57 -3.13 3.20
C ILE A 33 0.12 -3.99 4.36
N ARG A 34 -0.24 -5.24 4.07
CA ARG A 34 -0.59 -6.27 5.05
C ARG A 34 0.58 -7.22 5.26
N HIS A 35 0.89 -7.53 6.49
CA HIS A 35 1.92 -8.47 6.91
C HIS A 35 1.48 -9.20 8.20
N ASP A 36 2.26 -10.17 8.69
CA ASP A 36 1.88 -11.04 9.82
C ASP A 36 1.57 -10.27 11.12
N HIS A 37 2.03 -9.04 11.26
CA HIS A 37 1.84 -8.22 12.47
C HIS A 37 0.77 -7.13 12.31
N GLY A 38 0.08 -7.06 11.17
CA GLY A 38 -0.99 -6.08 10.93
C GLY A 38 -0.96 -5.42 9.56
N THR A 39 -1.55 -4.24 9.48
CA THR A 39 -1.63 -3.46 8.25
C THR A 39 -1.12 -2.05 8.49
N VAL A 40 -0.30 -1.55 7.58
CA VAL A 40 0.15 -0.15 7.55
C VAL A 40 -0.37 0.54 6.29
N LYS A 41 -0.55 1.87 6.38
CA LYS A 41 -1.08 2.71 5.32
C LYS A 41 -0.08 3.81 4.98
N PHE A 42 0.10 4.05 3.69
CA PHE A 42 0.89 5.16 3.15
C PHE A 42 0.02 6.02 2.23
N SER A 43 0.14 7.34 2.32
CA SER A 43 -0.30 8.24 1.26
C SER A 43 0.70 8.17 0.12
N VAL A 44 0.22 8.09 -1.12
CA VAL A 44 1.12 7.84 -2.26
C VAL A 44 0.89 8.81 -3.40
N GLU A 45 1.97 9.17 -4.08
CA GLU A 45 1.98 9.82 -5.37
C GLU A 45 2.59 8.87 -6.42
N LEU A 46 1.88 8.66 -7.51
CA LEU A 46 2.20 7.59 -8.45
C LEU A 46 3.13 8.07 -9.56
N ALA A 47 4.24 7.34 -9.78
CA ALA A 47 5.07 7.48 -10.97
C ALA A 47 4.60 6.48 -12.04
N ARG A 48 4.03 6.97 -13.16
CA ARG A 48 3.44 6.14 -14.22
C ARG A 48 4.12 6.33 -15.58
N SER A 49 4.59 7.55 -15.86
CA SER A 49 5.25 7.87 -17.12
C SER A 49 6.76 7.61 -17.05
N PRO A 50 7.42 7.40 -18.21
CA PRO A 50 8.88 7.30 -18.25
C PRO A 50 9.60 8.50 -17.63
N GLN A 51 9.03 9.71 -17.77
CA GLN A 51 9.58 10.92 -17.19
C GLN A 51 9.49 10.92 -15.66
N GLU A 52 8.32 10.52 -15.11
CA GLU A 52 8.14 10.38 -13.66
C GLU A 52 9.05 9.29 -13.09
N HIS A 53 9.24 8.17 -13.80
CA HIS A 53 10.19 7.13 -13.41
C HIS A 53 11.64 7.64 -13.40
N ALA A 54 12.01 8.47 -14.40
CA ALA A 54 13.37 9.01 -14.50
C ALA A 54 13.68 10.03 -13.39
N VAL A 55 12.68 10.75 -12.90
CA VAL A 55 12.83 11.76 -11.84
C VAL A 55 12.62 11.15 -10.45
N GLY A 56 11.55 10.37 -10.25
CA GLY A 56 11.23 9.79 -8.94
C GLY A 56 11.26 10.82 -7.82
N LEU A 57 11.98 10.51 -6.74
CA LEU A 57 12.18 11.37 -5.56
C LEU A 57 13.43 12.28 -5.66
N MET A 58 14.03 12.41 -6.84
CA MET A 58 15.19 13.28 -7.04
C MET A 58 14.92 14.72 -6.61
N ASN A 59 15.95 15.37 -6.07
CA ASN A 59 15.98 16.77 -5.64
C ASN A 59 14.96 17.14 -4.54
N ARG A 60 14.37 16.15 -3.86
CA ARG A 60 13.53 16.38 -2.67
C ARG A 60 14.39 16.39 -1.42
N GLU A 61 14.21 17.38 -0.58
CA GLU A 61 14.92 17.50 0.70
C GLU A 61 14.29 16.62 1.79
N SER A 62 13.00 16.34 1.69
CA SER A 62 12.27 15.51 2.66
C SER A 62 11.01 14.88 2.06
N MET A 63 10.51 13.84 2.72
CA MET A 63 9.21 13.22 2.47
C MET A 63 8.57 12.91 3.82
N PRO A 64 7.27 13.23 4.05
CA PRO A 64 6.57 12.89 5.28
C PRO A 64 6.61 11.38 5.57
N SER A 65 6.73 10.98 6.82
CA SER A 65 6.94 9.56 7.20
C SER A 65 5.81 8.61 6.81
N GLY A 66 4.62 9.10 6.57
CA GLY A 66 3.47 8.32 6.10
C GLY A 66 3.29 8.34 4.58
N HIS A 67 4.28 8.84 3.83
CA HIS A 67 4.22 8.97 2.38
C HIS A 67 5.15 7.99 1.68
N GLY A 68 4.86 7.73 0.38
CA GLY A 68 5.70 6.93 -0.49
C GLY A 68 5.40 7.20 -1.95
N MET A 69 6.27 6.72 -2.84
CA MET A 69 6.12 6.83 -4.28
C MET A 69 6.11 5.44 -4.91
N PRO A 70 4.95 4.97 -5.40
CA PRO A 70 4.87 3.76 -6.22
C PRO A 70 5.24 4.05 -7.67
N PHE A 71 6.06 3.18 -8.25
CA PHE A 71 6.42 3.12 -9.67
C PHE A 71 5.68 1.96 -10.31
N LEU A 72 4.97 2.22 -11.40
CA LEU A 72 4.20 1.22 -12.13
C LEU A 72 4.88 0.88 -13.46
N TYR A 73 5.14 -0.40 -13.69
CA TYR A 73 5.61 -0.92 -14.98
C TYR A 73 4.45 -1.59 -15.74
N PRO A 74 4.37 -1.40 -17.07
CA PRO A 74 3.29 -2.00 -17.88
C PRO A 74 3.24 -3.53 -17.81
N THR A 75 4.41 -4.17 -17.70
CA THR A 75 4.56 -5.63 -17.59
C THR A 75 5.61 -5.99 -16.54
N PRO A 76 5.50 -7.18 -15.92
CA PRO A 76 6.51 -7.67 -14.98
C PRO A 76 7.89 -7.77 -15.67
N ARG A 77 8.93 -7.27 -14.99
CA ARG A 77 10.32 -7.29 -15.49
C ARG A 77 11.32 -7.17 -14.36
N PRO A 78 12.57 -7.59 -14.51
CA PRO A 78 13.64 -7.17 -13.61
C PRO A 78 13.86 -5.66 -13.74
N VAL A 79 14.08 -4.98 -12.64
CA VAL A 79 14.37 -3.55 -12.61
C VAL A 79 15.58 -3.26 -11.73
N HIS A 80 16.20 -2.10 -11.96
CA HIS A 80 17.30 -1.57 -11.15
C HIS A 80 16.91 -0.17 -10.73
N PHE A 81 17.12 0.14 -9.45
CA PHE A 81 16.98 1.46 -8.88
C PHE A 81 18.36 2.01 -8.50
N TRP A 82 18.47 3.27 -8.22
CA TRP A 82 19.65 3.98 -7.77
C TRP A 82 19.23 5.20 -6.96
N MET A 83 20.17 5.82 -6.26
CA MET A 83 19.89 7.02 -5.47
C MET A 83 20.46 8.29 -6.11
N ARG A 84 20.62 8.31 -7.43
CA ARG A 84 21.10 9.48 -8.17
C ARG A 84 20.25 10.70 -7.85
N ASN A 85 20.88 11.82 -7.47
CA ASN A 85 20.21 13.07 -7.10
C ASN A 85 19.10 12.92 -6.03
N THR A 86 19.07 11.82 -5.28
CA THR A 86 18.11 11.56 -4.22
C THR A 86 18.76 11.82 -2.87
N PHE A 87 18.27 12.83 -2.15
CA PHE A 87 18.85 13.27 -0.87
C PHE A 87 18.24 12.57 0.35
N ILE A 88 17.11 11.93 0.17
CA ILE A 88 16.36 11.22 1.21
C ILE A 88 16.83 9.77 1.25
N PRO A 89 17.29 9.22 2.39
CA PRO A 89 17.53 7.78 2.50
C PRO A 89 16.20 7.01 2.40
N LEU A 90 16.19 5.92 1.63
CA LEU A 90 14.95 5.20 1.29
C LEU A 90 15.02 3.71 1.64
N ASP A 91 13.86 3.14 1.98
CA ASP A 91 13.59 1.71 1.82
C ASP A 91 12.88 1.51 0.48
N ILE A 92 13.37 0.56 -0.34
CA ILE A 92 12.83 0.27 -1.68
C ILE A 92 12.20 -1.12 -1.67
N LEU A 93 10.89 -1.19 -1.90
CA LEU A 93 10.10 -2.42 -1.88
C LEU A 93 9.81 -2.84 -3.32
N PHE A 94 10.34 -3.98 -3.73
CA PHE A 94 10.11 -4.58 -5.04
C PHE A 94 8.93 -5.55 -4.98
N ILE A 95 7.93 -5.36 -5.84
CA ILE A 95 6.61 -5.98 -5.71
C ILE A 95 6.24 -6.64 -7.03
N ASP A 96 5.79 -7.89 -6.97
CA ASP A 96 5.37 -8.65 -8.15
C ASP A 96 4.02 -8.19 -8.72
N ALA A 97 3.58 -8.81 -9.82
CA ALA A 97 2.34 -8.46 -10.50
C ALA A 97 1.08 -8.71 -9.65
N THR A 98 1.15 -9.59 -8.66
CA THR A 98 0.02 -9.95 -7.78
C THR A 98 -0.07 -9.08 -6.52
N GLY A 99 0.91 -8.18 -6.33
CA GLY A 99 0.99 -7.32 -5.17
C GLY A 99 1.74 -7.91 -3.98
N VAL A 100 2.53 -8.97 -4.19
CA VAL A 100 3.39 -9.55 -3.14
C VAL A 100 4.77 -8.90 -3.18
N ILE A 101 5.30 -8.51 -2.02
CA ILE A 101 6.65 -7.98 -1.91
C ILE A 101 7.66 -9.12 -2.11
N ALA A 102 8.41 -9.05 -3.20
CA ALA A 102 9.44 -10.02 -3.57
C ALA A 102 10.77 -9.75 -2.85
N LYS A 103 11.10 -8.45 -2.65
CA LYS A 103 12.34 -8.01 -1.98
C LYS A 103 12.14 -6.66 -1.31
N VAL A 104 12.82 -6.44 -0.21
CA VAL A 104 12.99 -5.14 0.43
C VAL A 104 14.49 -4.80 0.46
N HIS A 105 14.86 -3.67 -0.13
CA HIS A 105 16.17 -3.07 0.04
C HIS A 105 16.07 -1.99 1.11
N HIS A 106 16.82 -2.16 2.19
CA HIS A 106 16.77 -1.27 3.35
C HIS A 106 17.85 -0.19 3.28
N ASN A 107 17.50 1.02 3.67
CA ASN A 107 18.44 2.14 3.89
C ASN A 107 19.33 2.43 2.66
N ALA A 108 18.71 2.53 1.47
CA ALA A 108 19.42 2.97 0.28
C ALA A 108 20.11 4.31 0.56
N THR A 109 21.42 4.37 0.29
CA THR A 109 22.28 5.51 0.64
C THR A 109 22.04 6.68 -0.32
N PRO A 110 21.73 7.89 0.17
CA PRO A 110 21.60 9.07 -0.67
C PRO A 110 22.79 9.26 -1.61
N LEU A 111 22.50 9.66 -2.85
CA LEU A 111 23.47 9.96 -3.91
C LEU A 111 24.32 8.78 -4.40
N ASP A 112 24.08 7.56 -3.90
CA ASP A 112 24.74 6.36 -4.39
C ASP A 112 24.11 5.93 -5.73
N GLU A 113 24.94 5.90 -6.79
CA GLU A 113 24.51 5.48 -8.13
C GLU A 113 24.72 3.97 -8.38
N THR A 114 25.15 3.21 -7.36
CA THR A 114 25.25 1.76 -7.47
C THR A 114 23.87 1.16 -7.74
N PRO A 115 23.73 0.33 -8.80
CA PRO A 115 22.45 -0.28 -9.12
C PRO A 115 21.94 -1.18 -7.99
N ILE A 116 20.68 -0.99 -7.61
CA ILE A 116 19.93 -1.79 -6.64
C ILE A 116 18.97 -2.70 -7.43
N PRO A 117 19.31 -3.97 -7.66
CA PRO A 117 18.49 -4.87 -8.46
C PRO A 117 17.27 -5.37 -7.69
N SER A 118 16.18 -5.61 -8.41
CA SER A 118 14.98 -6.26 -7.85
C SER A 118 15.20 -7.74 -7.51
N ASP A 119 16.15 -8.40 -8.20
CA ASP A 119 16.42 -9.85 -8.13
C ASP A 119 15.17 -10.71 -8.36
N ALA A 120 14.13 -10.15 -8.95
CA ALA A 120 12.86 -10.79 -9.25
C ALA A 120 12.14 -10.09 -10.40
N MET A 121 11.16 -10.80 -10.97
CA MET A 121 10.18 -10.21 -11.88
C MET A 121 9.19 -9.37 -11.06
N VAL A 122 9.20 -8.05 -11.25
CA VAL A 122 8.35 -7.12 -10.51
C VAL A 122 7.57 -6.22 -11.46
N GLN A 123 6.40 -5.79 -11.03
CA GLN A 123 5.55 -4.86 -11.78
C GLN A 123 5.39 -3.53 -11.05
N TYR A 124 5.68 -3.51 -9.75
CA TYR A 124 5.59 -2.31 -8.94
C TYR A 124 6.85 -2.18 -8.08
N VAL A 125 7.23 -0.94 -7.80
CA VAL A 125 8.24 -0.64 -6.79
C VAL A 125 7.67 0.47 -5.91
N LEU A 126 7.83 0.37 -4.60
CA LEU A 126 7.42 1.40 -3.66
C LEU A 126 8.65 1.93 -2.92
N GLU A 127 8.89 3.23 -3.04
CA GLU A 127 9.87 3.95 -2.24
C GLU A 127 9.19 4.59 -1.03
N ILE A 128 9.77 4.37 0.17
CA ILE A 128 9.37 4.98 1.44
C ILE A 128 10.61 5.46 2.19
N ASN A 129 10.44 6.33 3.18
CA ASN A 129 11.57 6.76 4.01
C ASN A 129 12.29 5.56 4.64
N ALA A 130 13.61 5.61 4.69
CA ALA A 130 14.45 4.58 5.27
C ALA A 130 14.07 4.24 6.71
N GLY A 131 14.19 2.95 7.05
CA GLY A 131 13.87 2.41 8.37
C GLY A 131 12.38 2.14 8.61
N LEU A 132 11.48 2.62 7.73
CA LEU A 132 10.04 2.38 7.91
C LEU A 132 9.67 0.91 7.66
N ALA A 133 10.30 0.25 6.70
CA ALA A 133 10.07 -1.17 6.49
C ALA A 133 10.42 -1.99 7.76
N LYS A 134 11.55 -1.69 8.39
CA LYS A 134 11.94 -2.32 9.66
C LYS A 134 10.99 -1.97 10.79
N LYS A 135 10.65 -0.67 10.95
CA LYS A 135 9.73 -0.16 11.99
C LYS A 135 8.38 -0.86 11.94
N TYR A 136 7.83 -1.03 10.75
CA TYR A 136 6.52 -1.64 10.53
C TYR A 136 6.60 -3.15 10.26
N LYS A 137 7.79 -3.77 10.35
CA LYS A 137 8.03 -5.20 10.10
C LYS A 137 7.57 -5.64 8.70
N ILE A 138 7.70 -4.76 7.71
CA ILE A 138 7.43 -5.06 6.31
C ILE A 138 8.60 -5.88 5.77
N SER A 139 8.32 -7.05 5.23
CA SER A 139 9.31 -7.98 4.70
C SER A 139 8.81 -8.65 3.42
N LYS A 140 9.67 -9.43 2.79
CA LYS A 140 9.28 -10.31 1.68
C LYS A 140 8.08 -11.17 2.09
N GLY A 141 7.10 -11.29 1.18
CA GLY A 141 5.83 -12.00 1.40
C GLY A 141 4.69 -11.11 1.89
N ALA A 142 4.97 -9.90 2.40
CA ALA A 142 3.92 -8.93 2.68
C ALA A 142 3.17 -8.55 1.40
N GLN A 143 1.91 -8.14 1.54
CA GLN A 143 0.99 -7.95 0.42
C GLN A 143 0.51 -6.51 0.38
N ILE A 144 0.47 -5.92 -0.81
CA ILE A 144 -0.06 -4.57 -1.00
C ILE A 144 -1.50 -4.61 -1.53
N GLN A 145 -2.27 -3.58 -1.16
CA GLN A 145 -3.60 -3.30 -1.68
C GLN A 145 -3.61 -1.88 -2.25
N HIS A 146 -3.90 -1.80 -3.54
CA HIS A 146 -4.05 -0.53 -4.26
C HIS A 146 -4.80 -0.78 -5.57
N PRO A 147 -5.61 0.17 -6.09
CA PRO A 147 -6.29 0.03 -7.39
C PRO A 147 -5.37 -0.23 -8.58
N LEU A 148 -4.08 0.07 -8.47
CA LEU A 148 -3.08 -0.22 -9.50
C LEU A 148 -2.79 -1.71 -9.71
N ILE A 149 -3.08 -2.57 -8.71
CA ILE A 149 -2.83 -4.00 -8.81
C ILE A 149 -3.98 -4.63 -9.60
N LEU A 150 -3.81 -4.73 -10.90
CA LEU A 150 -4.86 -5.14 -11.84
C LEU A 150 -4.88 -6.64 -12.12
N THR A 151 -3.72 -7.31 -11.97
CA THR A 151 -3.57 -8.71 -12.38
C THR A 151 -3.71 -9.64 -11.18
N THR A 152 -4.88 -10.24 -11.02
CA THR A 152 -5.17 -11.25 -9.98
C THR A 152 -4.52 -10.92 -8.62
N PRO A 153 -4.87 -9.78 -8.00
CA PRO A 153 -4.25 -9.36 -6.75
C PRO A 153 -4.52 -10.36 -5.63
N VAL A 154 -3.51 -10.69 -4.83
CA VAL A 154 -3.67 -11.55 -3.64
C VAL A 154 -4.45 -10.87 -2.52
N TRP A 155 -4.54 -9.54 -2.59
CA TRP A 155 -5.37 -8.73 -1.71
C TRP A 155 -6.12 -7.67 -2.54
N PRO A 156 -7.28 -8.05 -3.10
CA PRO A 156 -8.04 -7.16 -3.99
C PRO A 156 -8.65 -5.97 -3.25
N CYS A 157 -8.92 -4.91 -4.01
CA CYS A 157 -9.85 -3.86 -3.62
C CYS A 157 -11.29 -4.36 -3.73
N HIS A 158 -12.14 -4.03 -2.78
CA HIS A 158 -13.58 -4.34 -2.76
C HIS A 158 -14.39 -3.07 -2.86
#